data_f9a063b7c8598dd0255bb8f5c16e252b
#
_entry.id   f9a063b7c8598dd0255bb8f5c16e252b
#
_cell.length_a   1.000
_cell.length_b   1.000
_cell.length_c   1.000
_cell.angle_alpha   90.00
_cell.angle_beta   90.00
_cell.angle_gamma   90.00
#
_symmetry.space_group_name_H-M   'P 1'
#
loop_
_entity.id
_entity.type
_entity.pdbx_description
1 polymer ?
#
loop_
_entity_poly.entity_id
_entity_poly.type
_entity_poly.pdbx_seq_one_letter_code
_entity_poly.pdbx_strand_id
1 'polypeptide(L)'
;LPAIAIGMEPADRDLLNQPPRDPKEGILSFPFAGKILFQGFLIGAATMWAWEMGYSQGGEAIASTMAFSTLTLARLFHGFNCRGRKSLLSLGIGSNLWCVMALFVGVVLMCAVLFVPQLQDVFAAGDLTGSQLLAVVLGALAPTAVIQIYKMMSAGTA
;
A
#
# COMPACT_ATOMS: atom_id res chain seq x y z
N LEU A 1 -4.51 10.24 4.76
CA LEU A 1 -5.42 9.48 5.64
C LEU A 1 -4.73 8.27 6.30
N PRO A 2 -4.08 7.31 5.59
CA PRO A 2 -3.46 6.13 6.24
C PRO A 2 -2.41 6.48 7.30
N ALA A 3 -1.60 7.51 7.09
CA ALA A 3 -0.56 7.90 8.05
C ALA A 3 -1.15 8.38 9.39
N ILE A 4 -2.26 9.13 9.35
CA ILE A 4 -2.98 9.56 10.55
C ILE A 4 -3.61 8.36 11.25
N ALA A 5 -4.20 7.45 10.48
CA ALA A 5 -4.82 6.23 10.99
C ALA A 5 -3.81 5.30 11.69
N ILE A 6 -2.56 5.21 11.19
CA ILE A 6 -1.48 4.48 11.85
C ILE A 6 -1.11 5.13 13.20
N GLY A 7 -1.17 6.47 13.30
CA GLY A 7 -0.95 7.18 14.56
C GLY A 7 -1.99 6.87 15.65
N MET A 8 -3.14 6.31 15.26
CA MET A 8 -4.21 5.86 16.18
C MET A 8 -4.08 4.37 16.54
N GLU A 9 -2.95 3.71 16.21
CA GLU A 9 -2.72 2.31 16.53
C GLU A 9 -2.69 2.10 18.05
N PRO A 10 -3.42 1.11 18.59
CA PRO A 10 -3.33 0.76 20.00
C PRO A 10 -1.89 0.37 20.38
N ALA A 11 -1.45 0.77 21.57
CA ALA A 11 -0.12 0.40 22.07
C ALA A 11 0.02 -1.13 22.14
N ASP A 12 1.17 -1.65 21.68
CA ASP A 12 1.48 -3.08 21.80
C ASP A 12 1.63 -3.42 23.30
N ARG A 13 0.90 -4.44 23.77
CA ARG A 13 0.93 -4.89 25.16
C ARG A 13 2.33 -5.34 25.60
N ASP A 14 3.13 -5.82 24.65
CA ASP A 14 4.50 -6.28 24.91
C ASP A 14 5.54 -5.15 24.89
N LEU A 15 5.12 -3.91 24.65
CA LEU A 15 6.04 -2.77 24.54
C LEU A 15 6.84 -2.54 25.83
N LEU A 16 6.20 -2.72 26.99
CA LEU A 16 6.85 -2.56 28.29
C LEU A 16 7.83 -3.69 28.65
N ASN A 17 7.75 -4.83 27.98
CA ASN A 17 8.64 -5.98 28.16
C ASN A 17 9.87 -5.92 27.24
N GLN A 18 9.93 -4.94 26.32
CA GLN A 18 11.06 -4.76 25.41
C GLN A 18 12.10 -3.81 26.04
N PRO A 19 13.39 -4.05 25.80
CA PRO A 19 14.43 -3.13 26.25
C PRO A 19 14.22 -1.75 25.60
N PRO A 20 14.53 -0.66 26.32
CA PRO A 20 14.45 0.68 25.75
C PRO A 20 15.33 0.81 24.51
N ARG A 21 14.83 1.56 23.52
CA ARG A 21 15.61 1.87 22.32
C ARG A 21 16.83 2.72 22.70
N ASP A 22 17.98 2.45 22.08
CA ASP A 22 19.18 3.27 22.29
C ASP A 22 18.90 4.73 21.83
N PRO A 23 19.06 5.73 22.74
CA PRO A 23 18.85 7.14 22.40
C PRO A 23 19.78 7.66 21.29
N LYS A 24 20.92 6.99 21.07
CA LYS A 24 21.88 7.33 20.02
C LYS A 24 21.52 6.76 18.66
N GLU A 25 20.58 5.82 18.59
CA GLU A 25 20.12 5.24 17.33
C GLU A 25 19.20 6.24 16.60
N GLY A 26 19.64 6.74 15.43
CA GLY A 26 18.84 7.63 14.59
C GLY A 26 17.52 7.00 14.18
N ILE A 27 16.50 7.81 13.92
CA ILE A 27 15.18 7.37 13.46
C ILE A 27 15.31 6.60 12.14
N LEU A 28 16.20 7.05 11.25
CA LEU A 28 16.50 6.43 9.97
C LEU A 28 17.80 5.60 10.06
N SER A 29 17.73 4.43 10.69
CA SER A 29 18.85 3.48 10.70
C SER A 29 19.06 2.86 9.31
N PHE A 30 20.30 2.47 8.98
CA PHE A 30 20.63 1.89 7.66
C PHE A 30 19.76 0.67 7.30
N PRO A 31 19.48 -0.29 8.23
CA PRO A 31 18.56 -1.40 7.97
C PRO A 31 17.13 -0.95 7.71
N PHE A 32 16.67 0.12 8.37
CA PHE A 32 15.34 0.68 8.17
C PHE A 32 15.22 1.37 6.81
N ALA A 33 16.24 2.15 6.40
CA ALA A 33 16.30 2.75 5.08
C ALA A 33 16.27 1.68 3.96
N GLY A 34 16.99 0.57 4.13
CA GLY A 34 16.96 -0.56 3.20
C GLY A 34 15.56 -1.16 3.03
N LYS A 35 14.81 -1.30 4.14
CA LYS A 35 13.41 -1.76 4.09
C LYS A 35 12.51 -0.80 3.30
N ILE A 36 12.66 0.51 3.53
CA ILE A 36 11.88 1.54 2.82
C ILE A 36 12.18 1.48 1.32
N LEU A 37 13.45 1.41 0.93
CA LEU A 37 13.87 1.33 -0.46
C LEU A 37 13.34 0.07 -1.14
N PHE A 38 13.43 -1.09 -0.49
CA PHE A 38 12.89 -2.34 -1.02
C PHE A 38 11.38 -2.28 -1.24
N GLN A 39 10.63 -1.77 -0.26
CA GLN A 39 9.18 -1.65 -0.36
C GLN A 39 8.77 -0.63 -1.42
N GLY A 40 9.48 0.51 -1.50
CA GLY A 40 9.28 1.52 -2.54
C GLY A 40 9.58 0.97 -3.94
N PHE A 41 10.64 0.18 -4.10
CA PHE A 41 10.96 -0.50 -5.35
C PHE A 41 9.85 -1.45 -5.80
N LEU A 42 9.29 -2.26 -4.89
CA LEU A 42 8.20 -3.19 -5.23
C LEU A 42 6.94 -2.44 -5.72
N ILE A 43 6.57 -1.35 -5.04
CA ILE A 43 5.41 -0.52 -5.44
C ILE A 43 5.69 0.16 -6.78
N GLY A 44 6.89 0.70 -6.97
CA GLY A 44 7.31 1.31 -8.22
C GLY A 44 7.29 0.33 -9.39
N ALA A 45 7.82 -0.88 -9.20
CA ALA A 45 7.82 -1.94 -10.21
C ALA A 45 6.40 -2.36 -10.61
N ALA A 46 5.50 -2.53 -9.63
CA ALA A 46 4.09 -2.83 -9.90
C ALA A 46 3.39 -1.70 -10.67
N THR A 47 3.71 -0.45 -10.36
CA THR A 47 3.19 0.72 -11.06
C THR A 47 3.67 0.79 -12.50
N MET A 48 4.97 0.54 -12.73
CA MET A 48 5.54 0.51 -14.09
C MET A 48 4.98 -0.65 -14.91
N TRP A 49 4.80 -1.82 -14.31
CA TRP A 49 4.13 -2.94 -14.97
C TRP A 49 2.70 -2.56 -15.40
N ALA A 50 1.94 -1.89 -14.55
CA ALA A 50 0.58 -1.43 -14.89
C ALA A 50 0.60 -0.39 -16.01
N TRP A 51 1.59 0.52 -16.03
CA TRP A 51 1.79 1.47 -17.12
C TRP A 51 2.02 0.74 -18.46
N GLU A 52 3.00 -0.16 -18.52
CA GLU A 52 3.33 -0.90 -19.74
C GLU A 52 2.14 -1.71 -20.27
N MET A 53 1.41 -2.37 -19.37
CA MET A 53 0.21 -3.10 -19.73
C MET A 53 -0.87 -2.17 -20.29
N GLY A 54 -1.11 -1.02 -19.65
CA GLY A 54 -2.07 -0.03 -20.11
C GLY A 54 -1.68 0.57 -21.45
N TYR A 55 -0.40 0.89 -21.63
CA TYR A 55 0.11 1.48 -22.86
C TYR A 55 -0.07 0.55 -24.06
N SER A 56 0.21 -0.74 -23.88
CA SER A 56 0.04 -1.74 -24.95
C SER A 56 -1.42 -1.98 -25.35
N GLN A 57 -2.40 -1.69 -24.47
CA GLN A 57 -3.80 -1.97 -24.67
C GLN A 57 -4.64 -0.75 -25.09
N GLY A 58 -4.25 0.45 -24.70
CA GLY A 58 -5.08 1.64 -24.93
C GLY A 58 -4.32 2.96 -24.98
N GLY A 59 -2.98 2.90 -25.11
CA GLY A 59 -2.13 4.08 -25.23
C GLY A 59 -1.96 4.84 -23.91
N GLU A 60 -1.51 6.10 -24.01
CA GLU A 60 -1.03 6.88 -22.87
C GLU A 60 -2.12 7.15 -21.79
N ALA A 61 -3.36 7.43 -22.20
CA ALA A 61 -4.46 7.73 -21.27
C ALA A 61 -4.80 6.53 -20.38
N ILE A 62 -4.88 5.33 -20.98
CA ILE A 62 -5.12 4.08 -20.24
C ILE A 62 -3.91 3.72 -19.36
N ALA A 63 -2.68 3.86 -19.89
CA ALA A 63 -1.44 3.62 -19.14
C ALA A 63 -1.36 4.50 -17.88
N SER A 64 -1.61 5.80 -18.04
CA SER A 64 -1.62 6.77 -16.95
C SER A 64 -2.66 6.43 -15.88
N THR A 65 -3.86 6.07 -16.30
CA THR A 65 -4.96 5.70 -15.40
C THR A 65 -4.64 4.41 -14.64
N MET A 66 -4.13 3.38 -15.32
CA MET A 66 -3.75 2.12 -14.69
C MET A 66 -2.58 2.32 -13.70
N ALA A 67 -1.57 3.08 -14.08
CA ALA A 67 -0.43 3.38 -13.19
C ALA A 67 -0.86 4.18 -11.96
N PHE A 68 -1.65 5.25 -12.15
CA PHE A 68 -2.19 6.06 -11.07
C PHE A 68 -3.04 5.24 -10.10
N SER A 69 -3.92 4.39 -10.63
CA SER A 69 -4.81 3.54 -9.84
C SER A 69 -4.03 2.49 -9.07
N THR A 70 -3.06 1.82 -9.73
CA THR A 70 -2.19 0.82 -9.09
C THR A 70 -1.36 1.43 -7.98
N LEU A 71 -0.71 2.58 -8.23
CA LEU A 71 0.09 3.28 -7.22
C LEU A 71 -0.75 3.69 -6.02
N THR A 72 -1.93 4.28 -6.26
CA THR A 72 -2.82 4.75 -5.20
C THR A 72 -3.32 3.61 -4.34
N LEU A 73 -3.82 2.52 -4.94
CA LEU A 73 -4.30 1.35 -4.22
C LEU A 73 -3.16 0.62 -3.50
N ALA A 74 -1.99 0.47 -4.14
CA ALA A 74 -0.82 -0.15 -3.51
C ALA A 74 -0.39 0.60 -2.25
N ARG A 75 -0.41 1.94 -2.26
CA ARG A 75 -0.11 2.77 -1.08
C ARG A 75 -1.16 2.65 0.01
N LEU A 76 -2.43 2.52 -0.35
CA LEU A 76 -3.51 2.28 0.63
C LEU A 76 -3.32 0.92 1.31
N PHE A 77 -3.07 -0.15 0.55
CA PHE A 77 -2.80 -1.48 1.10
C PHE A 77 -1.49 -1.52 1.89
N HIS A 78 -0.46 -0.83 1.41
CA HIS A 78 0.82 -0.73 2.10
C HIS A 78 0.71 -0.06 3.46
N GLY A 79 -0.27 0.83 3.67
CA GLY A 79 -0.58 1.40 4.98
C GLY A 79 -0.77 0.33 6.06
N PHE A 80 -1.37 -0.80 5.75
CA PHE A 80 -1.48 -1.93 6.67
C PHE A 80 -0.13 -2.59 6.97
N ASN A 81 0.80 -2.62 6.00
CA ASN A 81 2.15 -3.12 6.23
C ASN A 81 2.95 -2.25 7.20
N CYS A 82 2.62 -0.96 7.30
CA CYS A 82 3.31 0.00 8.17
C CYS A 82 2.83 -0.04 9.63
N ARG A 83 1.77 -0.79 9.97
CA ARG A 83 1.18 -0.85 11.32
C ARG A 83 2.10 -1.47 12.38
N GLY A 84 3.09 -2.25 12.01
CA GLY A 84 4.00 -2.87 12.96
C GLY A 84 4.97 -3.88 12.34
N ARG A 85 5.79 -4.48 13.20
CA ARG A 85 6.74 -5.52 12.79
C ARG A 85 6.07 -6.87 12.55
N LYS A 86 4.96 -7.15 13.24
CA LYS A 86 4.20 -8.40 13.15
C LYS A 86 3.43 -8.46 11.83
N SER A 87 3.10 -9.65 11.35
CA SER A 87 2.29 -9.82 10.14
C SER A 87 0.85 -9.34 10.38
N LEU A 88 0.13 -8.98 9.33
CA LEU A 88 -1.28 -8.57 9.40
C LEU A 88 -2.16 -9.67 9.99
N LEU A 89 -1.82 -10.95 9.73
CA LEU A 89 -2.57 -12.08 10.27
C LEU A 89 -2.45 -12.17 11.79
N SER A 90 -1.28 -11.83 12.36
CA SER A 90 -1.06 -11.85 13.81
C SER A 90 -1.59 -10.62 14.52
N LEU A 91 -1.59 -9.44 13.85
CA LEU A 91 -2.14 -8.20 14.40
C LEU A 91 -3.67 -8.14 14.34
N GLY A 92 -4.26 -8.85 13.35
CA GLY A 92 -5.67 -8.74 13.03
C GLY A 92 -5.98 -7.48 12.18
N ILE A 93 -6.67 -7.67 11.07
CA ILE A 93 -7.01 -6.57 10.15
C ILE A 93 -7.91 -5.53 10.83
N GLY A 94 -8.86 -5.99 11.65
CA GLY A 94 -9.85 -5.16 12.34
C GLY A 94 -9.38 -4.53 13.65
N SER A 95 -8.15 -4.78 14.12
CA SER A 95 -7.67 -4.24 15.41
C SER A 95 -7.50 -2.72 15.42
N ASN A 96 -7.35 -2.09 14.23
CA ASN A 96 -7.37 -0.64 14.07
C ASN A 96 -8.46 -0.24 13.09
N LEU A 97 -9.62 0.14 13.61
CA LEU A 97 -10.77 0.57 12.81
C LEU A 97 -10.45 1.81 11.97
N TRP A 98 -9.59 2.72 12.45
CA TRP A 98 -9.20 3.91 11.72
C TRP A 98 -8.44 3.59 10.42
N CYS A 99 -7.58 2.57 10.46
CA CYS A 99 -6.90 2.09 9.25
C CYS A 99 -7.89 1.47 8.25
N VAL A 100 -8.87 0.71 8.73
CA VAL A 100 -9.93 0.13 7.89
C VAL A 100 -10.78 1.23 7.26
N MET A 101 -11.19 2.23 8.03
CA MET A 101 -11.95 3.38 7.53
C MET A 101 -11.13 4.21 6.51
N ALA A 102 -9.84 4.43 6.78
CA ALA A 102 -8.97 5.15 5.86
C ALA A 102 -8.81 4.40 4.52
N LEU A 103 -8.70 3.07 4.55
CA LEU A 103 -8.71 2.23 3.36
C LEU A 103 -10.04 2.36 2.61
N PHE A 104 -11.16 2.20 3.32
CA PHE A 104 -12.49 2.29 2.71
C PHE A 104 -12.71 3.64 2.02
N VAL A 105 -12.46 4.74 2.72
CA VAL A 105 -12.56 6.10 2.14
C VAL A 105 -11.65 6.26 0.93
N GLY A 106 -10.39 5.78 1.02
CA GLY A 106 -9.44 5.86 -0.09
C GLY A 106 -9.91 5.06 -1.32
N VAL A 107 -10.47 3.86 -1.12
CA VAL A 107 -11.04 3.05 -2.20
C VAL A 107 -12.27 3.74 -2.81
N VAL A 108 -13.18 4.28 -1.99
CA VAL A 108 -14.36 5.01 -2.47
C VAL A 108 -13.94 6.23 -3.31
N LEU A 109 -12.95 7.01 -2.85
CA LEU A 109 -12.44 8.15 -3.61
C LEU A 109 -11.80 7.71 -4.94
N MET A 110 -11.07 6.59 -4.92
CA MET A 110 -10.48 6.02 -6.14
C MET A 110 -11.56 5.56 -7.12
N CYS A 111 -12.60 4.87 -6.64
CA CYS A 111 -13.75 4.50 -7.45
C CYS A 111 -14.47 5.74 -8.01
N ALA A 112 -14.61 6.81 -7.23
CA ALA A 112 -15.21 8.04 -7.70
C ALA A 112 -14.41 8.64 -8.88
N VAL A 113 -13.06 8.66 -8.80
CA VAL A 113 -12.20 9.13 -9.90
C VAL A 113 -12.36 8.25 -11.15
N LEU A 114 -12.51 6.93 -10.99
CA LEU A 114 -12.59 5.99 -12.12
C LEU A 114 -13.98 5.93 -12.78
N PHE A 115 -15.06 6.24 -12.05
CA PHE A 115 -16.42 5.98 -12.53
C PHE A 115 -17.32 7.23 -12.59
N VAL A 116 -16.89 8.38 -12.05
CA VAL A 116 -17.65 9.63 -12.13
C VAL A 116 -17.11 10.48 -13.29
N PRO A 117 -17.87 10.73 -14.38
CA PRO A 117 -17.35 11.40 -15.57
C PRO A 117 -16.69 12.75 -15.30
N GLN A 118 -17.26 13.56 -14.41
CA GLN A 118 -16.72 14.88 -14.06
C GLN A 118 -15.34 14.77 -13.38
N LEU A 119 -15.10 13.69 -12.62
CA LEU A 119 -13.81 13.43 -12.00
C LEU A 119 -12.82 12.80 -12.99
N GLN A 120 -13.30 11.94 -13.89
CA GLN A 120 -12.46 11.42 -14.99
C GLN A 120 -11.89 12.58 -15.82
N ASP A 121 -12.70 13.57 -16.18
CA ASP A 121 -12.25 14.75 -16.94
C ASP A 121 -11.17 15.53 -16.17
N VAL A 122 -11.37 15.77 -14.87
CA VAL A 122 -10.42 16.51 -14.02
C VAL A 122 -9.09 15.77 -13.88
N PHE A 123 -9.12 14.44 -13.74
CA PHE A 123 -7.94 13.61 -13.55
C PHE A 123 -7.38 13.05 -14.87
N ALA A 124 -7.97 13.39 -16.01
CA ALA A 124 -7.65 12.82 -17.32
C ALA A 124 -7.64 11.29 -17.31
N ALA A 125 -8.56 10.68 -16.57
CA ALA A 125 -8.68 9.25 -16.42
C ALA A 125 -9.42 8.63 -17.61
N GLY A 126 -8.81 7.62 -18.24
CA GLY A 126 -9.46 6.84 -19.30
C GLY A 126 -10.37 5.75 -18.74
N ASP A 127 -11.34 5.33 -19.54
CA ASP A 127 -12.24 4.24 -19.20
C ASP A 127 -11.51 2.90 -19.19
N LEU A 128 -11.45 2.27 -18.01
CA LEU A 128 -10.82 0.97 -17.83
C LEU A 128 -11.80 -0.18 -18.06
N THR A 129 -11.38 -1.17 -18.81
CA THR A 129 -12.12 -2.43 -18.96
C THR A 129 -12.05 -3.26 -17.66
N GLY A 130 -12.96 -4.22 -17.50
CA GLY A 130 -12.97 -5.12 -16.33
C GLY A 130 -11.66 -5.90 -16.15
N SER A 131 -10.98 -6.29 -17.23
CA SER A 131 -9.68 -6.97 -17.18
C SER A 131 -8.57 -6.03 -16.71
N GLN A 132 -8.59 -4.75 -17.13
CA GLN A 132 -7.65 -3.73 -16.69
C GLN A 132 -7.85 -3.37 -15.21
N LEU A 133 -9.10 -3.26 -14.75
CA LEU A 133 -9.42 -3.08 -13.33
C LEU A 133 -8.91 -4.23 -12.47
N LEU A 134 -9.10 -5.47 -12.94
CA LEU A 134 -8.55 -6.65 -12.25
C LEU A 134 -7.03 -6.60 -12.18
N ALA A 135 -6.36 -6.25 -13.28
CA ALA A 135 -4.91 -6.11 -13.32
C ALA A 135 -4.41 -5.02 -12.35
N VAL A 136 -5.09 -3.88 -12.26
CA VAL A 136 -4.81 -2.81 -11.31
C VAL A 136 -4.89 -3.32 -9.86
N VAL A 137 -5.96 -4.04 -9.52
CA VAL A 137 -6.14 -4.57 -8.16
C VAL A 137 -5.07 -5.62 -7.82
N LEU A 138 -4.79 -6.55 -8.73
CA LEU A 138 -3.75 -7.56 -8.53
C LEU A 138 -2.35 -6.92 -8.44
N GLY A 139 -2.04 -5.97 -9.30
CA GLY A 139 -0.80 -5.21 -9.27
C GLY A 139 -0.62 -4.42 -7.97
N ALA A 140 -1.71 -3.84 -7.45
CA ALA A 140 -1.69 -3.12 -6.17
C ALA A 140 -1.52 -4.04 -4.94
N LEU A 141 -2.06 -5.26 -4.99
CA LEU A 141 -1.94 -6.23 -3.90
C LEU A 141 -0.59 -6.95 -3.88
N ALA A 142 0.06 -7.12 -5.03
CA ALA A 142 1.30 -7.89 -5.17
C ALA A 142 2.43 -7.39 -4.24
N PRO A 143 2.78 -6.09 -4.15
CA PRO A 143 3.78 -5.59 -3.23
C PRO A 143 3.44 -5.89 -1.77
N THR A 144 2.17 -5.74 -1.39
CA THR A 144 1.69 -6.02 -0.03
C THR A 144 1.84 -7.50 0.31
N ALA A 145 1.49 -8.40 -0.61
CA ALA A 145 1.63 -9.84 -0.43
C ALA A 145 3.10 -10.24 -0.24
N VAL A 146 4.00 -9.75 -1.09
CA VAL A 146 5.45 -10.00 -0.97
C VAL A 146 5.99 -9.54 0.38
N ILE A 147 5.62 -8.34 0.83
CA ILE A 147 6.05 -7.80 2.12
C ILE A 147 5.51 -8.66 3.28
N GLN A 148 4.26 -9.13 3.21
CA GLN A 148 3.68 -9.98 4.25
C GLN A 148 4.37 -11.34 4.32
N ILE A 149 4.67 -11.97 3.18
CA ILE A 149 5.43 -13.22 3.13
C ILE A 149 6.81 -13.02 3.78
N TYR A 150 7.52 -11.94 3.43
CA TYR A 150 8.80 -11.61 4.02
C TYR A 150 8.71 -11.45 5.55
N LYS A 151 7.68 -10.76 6.06
CA LYS A 151 7.46 -10.60 7.50
C LYS A 151 7.17 -11.93 8.21
N MET A 152 6.39 -12.81 7.58
CA MET A 152 6.09 -14.14 8.14
C MET A 152 7.36 -15.00 8.25
N MET A 153 8.21 -14.98 7.23
CA MET A 153 9.48 -15.70 7.23
C MET A 153 10.45 -15.15 8.29
N SER A 154 10.53 -13.82 8.43
CA SER A 154 11.39 -13.16 9.43
C SER A 154 10.91 -13.37 10.86
N ALA A 155 9.62 -13.56 11.10
CA ALA A 155 9.07 -13.82 12.43
C ALA A 155 9.32 -15.25 12.91
N GLY A 156 9.58 -16.20 11.99
CA GLY A 156 9.90 -17.60 12.31
C GLY A 156 11.37 -17.83 12.67
N THR A 157 12.24 -16.82 12.56
CA THR A 157 13.68 -16.90 12.80
C THR A 157 14.14 -16.14 14.06
N ALA A 158 13.22 -15.58 14.82
CA ALA A 158 13.42 -14.90 16.11
C ALA A 158 12.74 -15.69 17.23
#